data_af737466fe26747c526c496c27996b32
#
_entry.id   af737466fe26747c526c496c27996b32
#
_cell.length_a   1.000
_cell.length_b   1.000
_cell.length_c   1.000
_cell.angle_alpha   90.00
_cell.angle_beta   90.00
_cell.angle_gamma   90.00
#
_symmetry.space_group_name_H-M   'P 1'
#
loop_
_entity.id
_entity.type
_entity.pdbx_description
1 polymer ?
#
loop_
_entity_poly.entity_id
_entity_poly.type
_entity_poly.pdbx_seq_one_letter_code
_entity_poly.pdbx_strand_id
1 'polypeptide(L)'
;ALSSAASDVYKRQILLELGVSVTKRIAECLYVAISTDTGCFKFSNTTSNTHRTAAALIEAGADVYPINKVFFDTKSFSRLRLEAKLTETMEFYADGTVGVCVMPKRLLAEFSATEDDLDSISGFARSIEGVRIGVMIREVEDGLGKISLRTEAPYDAAQICGLLGGGGHAAAAGASVPGGVEGAKAAILQALRDSGVKL
;
A
#
# COMPACT_ATOMS: atom_id res chain seq x y z
N ALA A 1 -2.20 -15.10 11.36
CA ALA A 1 -3.20 -14.48 10.50
C ALA A 1 -3.01 -14.98 9.08
N LEU A 2 -4.04 -15.60 8.51
CA LEU A 2 -4.05 -15.93 7.08
C LEU A 2 -3.93 -14.62 6.32
N SER A 3 -3.02 -14.52 5.35
CA SER A 3 -2.96 -13.35 4.48
C SER A 3 -4.31 -13.25 3.74
N SER A 4 -4.75 -12.05 3.41
CA SER A 4 -5.99 -11.83 2.66
C SER A 4 -6.00 -12.62 1.34
N ALA A 5 -4.88 -12.68 0.61
CA ALA A 5 -4.73 -13.48 -0.60
C ALA A 5 -4.97 -14.99 -0.38
N ALA A 6 -4.53 -15.56 0.75
CA ALA A 6 -4.85 -16.93 1.10
C ALA A 6 -6.37 -17.11 1.32
N SER A 7 -7.01 -16.12 1.96
CA SER A 7 -8.46 -16.10 2.16
C SER A 7 -9.24 -16.20 0.84
N ASP A 8 -8.83 -15.49 -0.21
CA ASP A 8 -9.54 -15.48 -1.49
C ASP A 8 -9.34 -16.78 -2.30
N VAL A 9 -8.18 -17.40 -2.17
CA VAL A 9 -7.95 -18.76 -2.67
C VAL A 9 -8.91 -19.76 -2.00
N TYR A 10 -9.10 -19.65 -0.68
CA TYR A 10 -10.03 -20.49 0.07
C TYR A 10 -11.50 -20.21 -0.29
N LYS A 11 -11.89 -18.98 -0.56
CA LYS A 11 -13.27 -18.66 -1.01
C LYS A 11 -13.64 -19.43 -2.27
N ARG A 12 -12.75 -19.49 -3.27
CA ARG A 12 -12.98 -20.30 -4.47
C ARG A 12 -13.15 -21.78 -4.10
N GLN A 13 -12.31 -22.31 -3.23
CA GLN A 13 -12.37 -23.71 -2.81
C GLN A 13 -13.69 -24.02 -2.10
N ILE A 14 -14.13 -23.16 -1.19
CA ILE A 14 -15.42 -23.28 -0.49
C ILE A 14 -16.59 -23.32 -1.48
N LEU A 15 -16.60 -22.44 -2.49
CA LEU A 15 -17.65 -22.44 -3.52
C LEU A 15 -17.71 -23.76 -4.26
N LEU A 16 -16.57 -24.33 -4.62
CA LEU A 16 -16.51 -25.62 -5.30
C LEU A 16 -17.00 -26.79 -4.41
N GLU A 17 -16.63 -26.79 -3.14
CA GLU A 17 -17.08 -27.80 -2.16
C GLU A 17 -18.58 -27.72 -1.88
N LEU A 18 -19.16 -26.52 -1.98
CA LEU A 18 -20.61 -26.30 -1.88
C LEU A 18 -21.35 -26.64 -3.20
N GLY A 19 -20.65 -27.11 -4.23
CA GLY A 19 -21.25 -27.45 -5.53
C GLY A 19 -21.67 -26.20 -6.34
N VAL A 20 -21.18 -25.02 -5.99
CA VAL A 20 -21.50 -23.79 -6.70
C VAL A 20 -20.61 -23.68 -7.97
N SER A 21 -21.24 -23.58 -9.12
CA SER A 21 -20.53 -23.33 -10.37
C SER A 21 -19.93 -21.92 -10.38
N VAL A 22 -18.65 -21.83 -10.65
CA VAL A 22 -17.95 -20.54 -10.77
C VAL A 22 -18.33 -19.91 -12.12
N THR A 23 -19.31 -19.01 -12.10
CA THR A 23 -19.71 -18.24 -13.27
C THR A 23 -18.64 -17.19 -13.60
N LYS A 24 -18.65 -16.65 -14.84
CA LYS A 24 -17.77 -15.54 -15.25
C LYS A 24 -17.75 -14.40 -14.22
N ARG A 25 -18.91 -13.96 -13.75
CA ARG A 25 -19.01 -12.85 -12.78
C ARG A 25 -18.38 -13.20 -11.42
N ILE A 26 -18.56 -14.43 -10.94
CA ILE A 26 -17.90 -14.91 -9.73
C ILE A 26 -16.38 -14.96 -9.94
N ALA A 27 -15.95 -15.47 -11.10
CA ALA A 27 -14.53 -15.55 -11.45
C ALA A 27 -13.87 -14.17 -11.50
N GLU A 28 -14.51 -13.17 -12.09
CA GLU A 28 -14.04 -11.79 -12.12
C GLU A 28 -13.92 -11.19 -10.72
N CYS A 29 -14.93 -11.33 -9.86
CA CYS A 29 -14.87 -10.87 -8.46
C CYS A 29 -13.72 -11.51 -7.67
N LEU A 30 -13.53 -12.82 -7.80
CA LEU A 30 -12.45 -13.55 -7.13
C LEU A 30 -11.07 -13.13 -7.70
N TYR A 31 -10.99 -12.89 -9.01
CA TYR A 31 -9.76 -12.42 -9.64
C TYR A 31 -9.38 -11.01 -9.16
N VAL A 32 -10.35 -10.08 -9.06
CA VAL A 32 -10.13 -8.75 -8.47
C VAL A 32 -9.56 -8.90 -7.07
N ALA A 33 -10.18 -9.71 -6.21
CA ALA A 33 -9.76 -9.89 -4.84
C ALA A 33 -8.32 -10.44 -4.76
N ILE A 34 -8.00 -11.52 -5.48
CA ILE A 34 -6.66 -12.11 -5.49
C ILE A 34 -5.62 -11.14 -6.05
N SER A 35 -5.93 -10.44 -7.16
CA SER A 35 -4.98 -9.53 -7.81
C SER A 35 -4.71 -8.29 -6.97
N THR A 36 -5.72 -7.71 -6.31
CA THR A 36 -5.53 -6.55 -5.43
C THR A 36 -4.74 -6.91 -4.18
N ASP A 37 -5.05 -8.03 -3.52
CA ASP A 37 -4.36 -8.49 -2.33
C ASP A 37 -2.89 -8.87 -2.56
N THR A 38 -2.56 -9.26 -3.78
CA THR A 38 -1.19 -9.63 -4.18
C THR A 38 -0.45 -8.52 -4.92
N GLY A 39 -1.06 -7.34 -5.07
CA GLY A 39 -0.50 -6.23 -5.83
C GLY A 39 -0.21 -6.63 -7.28
N CYS A 40 -1.16 -7.28 -7.94
CA CYS A 40 -1.01 -7.88 -9.25
C CYS A 40 0.12 -8.94 -9.27
N PHE A 41 0.09 -9.84 -8.30
CA PHE A 41 1.04 -10.97 -8.15
C PHE A 41 2.50 -10.57 -7.88
N LYS A 42 2.74 -9.34 -7.40
CA LYS A 42 4.08 -8.81 -7.12
C LYS A 42 4.51 -8.97 -5.65
N PHE A 43 3.54 -9.11 -4.72
CA PHE A 43 3.86 -9.15 -3.29
C PHE A 43 4.32 -10.53 -2.84
N SER A 44 5.03 -10.58 -1.71
CA SER A 44 5.60 -11.79 -1.12
C SER A 44 4.57 -12.84 -0.67
N ASN A 45 3.29 -12.47 -0.56
CA ASN A 45 2.19 -13.38 -0.29
C ASN A 45 1.68 -14.12 -1.54
N THR A 46 2.24 -13.86 -2.72
CA THR A 46 1.95 -14.57 -3.95
C THR A 46 2.60 -15.95 -3.92
N THR A 47 1.81 -16.98 -4.12
CA THR A 47 2.24 -18.39 -4.11
C THR A 47 1.92 -19.08 -5.43
N SER A 48 2.48 -20.29 -5.64
CA SER A 48 2.10 -21.11 -6.79
C SER A 48 0.61 -21.45 -6.81
N ASN A 49 -0.03 -21.55 -5.62
CA ASN A 49 -1.47 -21.77 -5.54
C ASN A 49 -2.28 -20.55 -5.93
N THR A 50 -1.79 -19.35 -5.62
CA THR A 50 -2.37 -18.09 -6.08
C THR A 50 -2.44 -18.04 -7.61
N HIS A 51 -1.33 -18.38 -8.29
CA HIS A 51 -1.27 -18.44 -9.76
C HIS A 51 -2.17 -19.54 -10.35
N ARG A 52 -2.21 -20.73 -9.74
CA ARG A 52 -3.13 -21.80 -10.20
C ARG A 52 -4.59 -21.39 -10.05
N THR A 53 -4.92 -20.70 -8.97
CA THR A 53 -6.27 -20.17 -8.77
C THR A 53 -6.61 -19.12 -9.81
N ALA A 54 -5.71 -18.18 -10.09
CA ALA A 54 -5.89 -17.17 -11.12
C ALA A 54 -6.11 -17.81 -12.52
N ALA A 55 -5.30 -18.82 -12.88
CA ALA A 55 -5.47 -19.57 -14.12
C ALA A 55 -6.86 -20.19 -14.21
N ALA A 56 -7.32 -20.87 -13.16
CA ALA A 56 -8.66 -21.49 -13.15
C ALA A 56 -9.80 -20.44 -13.22
N LEU A 57 -9.60 -19.22 -12.71
CA LEU A 57 -10.58 -18.12 -12.85
C LEU A 57 -10.63 -17.60 -14.29
N ILE A 58 -9.48 -17.53 -14.97
CA ILE A 58 -9.41 -17.20 -16.41
C ILE A 58 -10.12 -18.26 -17.26
N GLU A 59 -9.88 -19.53 -16.97
CA GLU A 59 -10.57 -20.66 -17.62
C GLU A 59 -12.10 -20.62 -17.39
N ALA A 60 -12.55 -20.12 -16.21
CA ALA A 60 -13.96 -19.89 -15.91
C ALA A 60 -14.53 -18.62 -16.60
N GLY A 61 -13.72 -17.92 -17.39
CA GLY A 61 -14.14 -16.81 -18.26
C GLY A 61 -13.89 -15.42 -17.68
N ALA A 62 -13.07 -15.28 -16.63
CA ALA A 62 -12.70 -13.94 -16.14
C ALA A 62 -11.92 -13.17 -17.20
N ASP A 63 -12.40 -11.96 -17.52
CA ASP A 63 -11.69 -11.04 -18.42
C ASP A 63 -10.70 -10.20 -17.62
N VAL A 64 -9.46 -10.65 -17.61
CA VAL A 64 -8.42 -10.07 -16.73
C VAL A 64 -7.83 -8.77 -17.26
N TYR A 65 -7.88 -8.53 -18.57
CA TYR A 65 -7.27 -7.31 -19.14
C TYR A 65 -7.94 -6.02 -18.64
N PRO A 66 -9.27 -5.83 -18.75
CA PRO A 66 -9.90 -4.62 -18.23
C PRO A 66 -9.76 -4.48 -16.71
N ILE A 67 -9.75 -5.59 -15.97
CA ILE A 67 -9.53 -5.58 -14.52
C ILE A 67 -8.14 -5.02 -14.22
N ASN A 68 -7.10 -5.61 -14.80
CA ASN A 68 -5.72 -5.19 -14.55
C ASN A 68 -5.48 -3.74 -15.00
N LYS A 69 -6.03 -3.36 -16.14
CA LYS A 69 -5.93 -2.00 -16.66
C LYS A 69 -6.51 -0.96 -15.69
N VAL A 70 -7.70 -1.23 -15.14
CA VAL A 70 -8.36 -0.30 -14.21
C VAL A 70 -7.63 -0.23 -12.88
N PHE A 71 -7.28 -1.38 -12.29
CA PHE A 71 -6.75 -1.42 -10.93
C PHE A 71 -5.25 -1.12 -10.83
N PHE A 72 -4.46 -1.36 -11.89
CA PHE A 72 -3.00 -1.31 -11.78
C PHE A 72 -2.30 -0.41 -12.80
N ASP A 73 -2.88 -0.20 -13.98
CA ASP A 73 -2.20 0.51 -15.07
C ASP A 73 -2.76 1.91 -15.31
N THR A 74 -4.00 2.19 -14.90
CA THR A 74 -4.63 3.48 -15.16
C THR A 74 -4.51 4.38 -13.92
N LYS A 75 -3.98 5.58 -14.14
CA LYS A 75 -3.95 6.65 -13.12
C LYS A 75 -4.63 7.89 -13.69
N SER A 76 -5.32 8.64 -12.84
CA SER A 76 -5.83 9.95 -13.21
C SER A 76 -4.70 10.93 -13.48
N PHE A 77 -4.96 11.98 -14.25
CA PHE A 77 -3.98 13.04 -14.47
C PHE A 77 -3.66 13.78 -13.17
N SER A 78 -4.65 13.98 -12.30
CA SER A 78 -4.49 14.54 -10.96
C SER A 78 -3.53 13.72 -10.11
N ARG A 79 -3.66 12.40 -10.13
CA ARG A 79 -2.76 11.48 -9.45
C ARG A 79 -1.32 11.59 -9.96
N LEU A 80 -1.11 11.64 -11.28
CA LEU A 80 0.23 11.77 -11.85
C LEU A 80 0.90 13.09 -11.47
N ARG A 81 0.14 14.19 -11.45
CA ARG A 81 0.65 15.49 -10.98
C ARG A 81 1.01 15.48 -9.50
N LEU A 82 0.20 14.81 -8.67
CA LEU A 82 0.47 14.64 -7.25
C LEU A 82 1.74 13.80 -7.03
N GLU A 83 1.91 12.70 -7.74
CA GLU A 83 3.12 11.88 -7.68
C GLU A 83 4.38 12.65 -8.14
N ALA A 84 4.26 13.47 -9.19
CA ALA A 84 5.36 14.34 -9.63
C ALA A 84 5.76 15.33 -8.53
N LYS A 85 4.77 15.95 -7.86
CA LYS A 85 5.04 16.86 -6.74
C LYS A 85 5.68 16.15 -5.55
N LEU A 86 5.19 14.98 -5.20
CA LEU A 86 5.77 14.17 -4.12
C LEU A 86 7.22 13.76 -4.45
N THR A 87 7.52 13.43 -5.71
CA THR A 87 8.88 13.14 -6.17
C THR A 87 9.80 14.36 -6.02
N GLU A 88 9.34 15.54 -6.44
CA GLU A 88 10.10 16.78 -6.35
C GLU A 88 10.41 17.19 -4.91
N THR A 89 9.50 16.94 -3.99
CA THR A 89 9.58 17.36 -2.58
C THR A 89 9.98 16.25 -1.61
N MET A 90 10.31 15.06 -2.13
CA MET A 90 10.74 13.94 -1.31
C MET A 90 12.08 14.23 -0.63
N GLU A 91 12.16 13.85 0.62
CA GLU A 91 13.40 13.96 1.39
C GLU A 91 14.00 12.57 1.60
N PHE A 92 15.32 12.52 1.53
CA PHE A 92 16.08 11.29 1.74
C PHE A 92 16.98 11.41 2.97
N TYR A 93 17.06 10.32 3.74
CA TYR A 93 17.90 10.19 4.92
C TYR A 93 18.64 8.86 4.87
N ALA A 94 19.63 8.68 5.74
CA ALA A 94 20.39 7.42 5.85
C ALA A 94 20.97 6.97 4.50
N ASP A 95 21.69 7.87 3.82
CA ASP A 95 22.30 7.64 2.51
C ASP A 95 21.30 7.10 1.46
N GLY A 96 20.07 7.60 1.49
CA GLY A 96 19.02 7.24 0.55
C GLY A 96 18.17 6.00 0.96
N THR A 97 18.51 5.35 2.06
CA THR A 97 17.77 4.18 2.55
C THR A 97 16.36 4.54 3.07
N VAL A 98 16.17 5.75 3.56
CA VAL A 98 14.89 6.25 4.07
C VAL A 98 14.39 7.34 3.13
N GLY A 99 13.19 7.15 2.57
CA GLY A 99 12.48 8.15 1.76
C GLY A 99 11.24 8.66 2.49
N VAL A 100 11.10 9.98 2.61
CA VAL A 100 9.99 10.63 3.31
C VAL A 100 9.22 11.54 2.35
N CYS A 101 7.95 11.22 2.14
CA CYS A 101 7.01 12.06 1.41
C CYS A 101 6.06 12.74 2.40
N VAL A 102 5.88 14.04 2.22
CA VAL A 102 4.93 14.84 3.01
C VAL A 102 3.84 15.36 2.09
N MET A 103 2.60 15.11 2.44
CA MET A 103 1.42 15.51 1.69
C MET A 103 0.47 16.35 2.55
N PRO A 104 0.65 17.68 2.57
CA PRO A 104 -0.30 18.60 3.19
C PRO A 104 -1.64 18.54 2.46
N LYS A 105 -2.74 18.73 3.19
CA LYS A 105 -4.13 18.66 2.66
C LYS A 105 -4.34 19.58 1.46
N ARG A 106 -3.67 20.74 1.42
CA ARG A 106 -3.76 21.71 0.31
C ARG A 106 -3.36 21.12 -1.05
N LEU A 107 -2.48 20.11 -1.10
CA LEU A 107 -2.06 19.49 -2.37
C LEU A 107 -3.22 18.80 -3.09
N LEU A 108 -4.19 18.24 -2.36
CA LEU A 108 -5.37 17.64 -2.97
C LEU A 108 -6.16 18.68 -3.75
N ALA A 109 -6.43 19.83 -3.15
CA ALA A 109 -7.14 20.93 -3.82
C ALA A 109 -6.32 21.52 -4.98
N GLU A 110 -5.01 21.71 -4.79
CA GLU A 110 -4.09 22.27 -5.80
C GLU A 110 -4.07 21.44 -7.09
N PHE A 111 -4.10 20.11 -6.96
CA PHE A 111 -4.07 19.20 -8.11
C PHE A 111 -5.45 18.65 -8.51
N SER A 112 -6.52 19.10 -7.86
CA SER A 112 -7.89 18.57 -8.05
C SER A 112 -7.92 17.04 -7.87
N ALA A 113 -7.14 16.55 -6.92
CA ALA A 113 -7.09 15.14 -6.57
C ALA A 113 -8.16 14.79 -5.53
N THR A 114 -8.69 13.58 -5.60
CA THR A 114 -9.68 13.03 -4.68
C THR A 114 -9.07 11.99 -3.77
N GLU A 115 -9.82 11.50 -2.77
CA GLU A 115 -9.35 10.39 -1.93
C GLU A 115 -9.10 9.10 -2.75
N ASP A 116 -9.83 8.87 -3.84
CA ASP A 116 -9.60 7.74 -4.74
C ASP A 116 -8.21 7.81 -5.41
N ASP A 117 -7.72 9.03 -5.67
CA ASP A 117 -6.36 9.23 -6.21
C ASP A 117 -5.27 8.89 -5.20
N LEU A 118 -5.62 8.67 -3.93
CA LEU A 118 -4.67 8.33 -2.87
C LEU A 118 -4.51 6.83 -2.65
N ASP A 119 -5.25 6.03 -3.37
CA ASP A 119 -5.09 4.58 -3.31
C ASP A 119 -3.65 4.18 -3.60
N SER A 120 -3.11 3.31 -2.75
CA SER A 120 -1.72 2.83 -2.83
C SER A 120 -0.62 3.90 -2.70
N ILE A 121 -0.95 5.20 -2.48
CA ILE A 121 0.07 6.26 -2.35
C ILE A 121 0.99 6.04 -1.14
N SER A 122 0.52 5.31 -0.13
CA SER A 122 1.30 4.98 1.06
C SER A 122 2.58 4.18 0.78
N GLY A 123 2.63 3.50 -0.38
CA GLY A 123 3.81 2.77 -0.85
C GLY A 123 4.73 3.56 -1.76
N PHE A 124 4.37 4.80 -2.13
CA PHE A 124 5.05 5.57 -3.16
C PHE A 124 6.56 5.72 -2.90
N ALA A 125 6.95 6.11 -1.70
CA ALA A 125 8.36 6.29 -1.35
C ALA A 125 9.19 4.99 -1.51
N ARG A 126 8.55 3.83 -1.28
CA ARG A 126 9.21 2.51 -1.41
C ARG A 126 9.41 2.06 -2.87
N SER A 127 8.81 2.71 -3.84
CA SER A 127 9.02 2.39 -5.26
C SER A 127 10.33 2.95 -5.83
N ILE A 128 11.08 3.72 -5.02
CA ILE A 128 12.34 4.33 -5.43
C ILE A 128 13.49 3.38 -5.12
N GLU A 129 14.39 3.23 -6.07
CA GLU A 129 15.58 2.39 -5.93
C GLU A 129 16.41 2.80 -4.71
N GLY A 130 16.85 1.82 -3.92
CA GLY A 130 17.64 2.03 -2.70
C GLY A 130 16.83 2.35 -1.45
N VAL A 131 15.58 2.80 -1.57
CA VAL A 131 14.71 3.08 -0.41
C VAL A 131 14.20 1.78 0.21
N ARG A 132 14.60 1.51 1.43
CA ARG A 132 14.17 0.35 2.23
C ARG A 132 13.10 0.70 3.27
N ILE A 133 13.03 1.97 3.66
CA ILE A 133 12.04 2.53 4.57
C ILE A 133 11.35 3.68 3.85
N GLY A 134 10.09 3.51 3.48
CA GLY A 134 9.26 4.53 2.86
C GLY A 134 8.25 5.09 3.85
N VAL A 135 8.28 6.39 4.05
CA VAL A 135 7.37 7.13 4.92
C VAL A 135 6.48 8.00 4.05
N MET A 136 5.18 7.87 4.20
CA MET A 136 4.18 8.81 3.68
C MET A 136 3.48 9.48 4.85
N ILE A 137 3.53 10.80 4.90
CA ILE A 137 2.86 11.61 5.91
C ILE A 137 1.76 12.41 5.25
N ARG A 138 0.53 12.21 5.69
CA ARG A 138 -0.65 12.93 5.21
C ARG A 138 -1.24 13.79 6.32
N GLU A 139 -1.59 15.01 5.98
CA GLU A 139 -2.44 15.82 6.86
C GLU A 139 -3.88 15.31 6.76
N VAL A 140 -4.45 14.96 7.90
CA VAL A 140 -5.87 14.61 8.03
C VAL A 140 -6.61 15.68 8.84
N GLU A 141 -7.87 15.46 9.17
CA GLU A 141 -8.64 16.40 9.97
C GLU A 141 -8.08 16.54 11.39
N ASP A 142 -8.47 17.63 12.08
CA ASP A 142 -8.13 17.92 13.49
C ASP A 142 -6.62 18.12 13.79
N GLY A 143 -5.84 18.53 12.79
CA GLY A 143 -4.41 18.80 12.99
C GLY A 143 -3.58 17.56 13.26
N LEU A 144 -4.07 16.39 12.90
CA LEU A 144 -3.36 15.13 12.96
C LEU A 144 -2.53 14.89 11.70
N GLY A 145 -1.31 14.42 11.87
CA GLY A 145 -0.51 13.85 10.81
C GLY A 145 -0.63 12.32 10.80
N LYS A 146 -1.17 11.76 9.72
CA LYS A 146 -1.25 10.31 9.50
C LYS A 146 0.03 9.82 8.85
N ILE A 147 0.73 8.94 9.54
CA ILE A 147 1.95 8.30 9.08
C ILE A 147 1.57 6.93 8.49
N SER A 148 2.04 6.65 7.29
CA SER A 148 2.04 5.32 6.71
C SER A 148 3.48 4.90 6.46
N LEU A 149 3.90 3.83 7.10
CA LEU A 149 5.26 3.31 7.03
C LEU A 149 5.26 2.01 6.21
N ARG A 150 6.21 1.88 5.32
CA ARG A 150 6.49 0.68 4.53
C ARG A 150 7.95 0.33 4.67
N THR A 151 8.25 -0.89 5.05
CA THR A 151 9.62 -1.33 5.30
C THR A 151 9.94 -2.64 4.61
N GLU A 152 11.21 -2.87 4.48
CA GLU A 152 11.82 -4.14 4.05
C GLU A 152 12.73 -4.65 5.16
N ALA A 153 12.79 -5.98 5.32
CA ALA A 153 13.67 -6.58 6.31
C ALA A 153 15.11 -6.03 6.22
N PRO A 154 15.79 -5.74 7.33
CA PRO A 154 15.46 -6.15 8.69
C PRO A 154 14.54 -5.17 9.47
N TYR A 155 14.03 -4.12 8.85
CA TYR A 155 13.23 -3.10 9.51
C TYR A 155 11.78 -3.58 9.73
N ASP A 156 11.23 -3.32 10.91
CA ASP A 156 9.86 -3.69 11.30
C ASP A 156 9.00 -2.44 11.47
N ALA A 157 8.08 -2.23 10.51
CA ALA A 157 7.18 -1.08 10.53
C ALA A 157 6.24 -1.09 11.74
N ALA A 158 5.78 -2.27 12.20
CA ALA A 158 4.89 -2.36 13.34
C ALA A 158 5.59 -1.94 14.65
N GLN A 159 6.84 -2.34 14.84
CA GLN A 159 7.64 -1.92 16.00
C GLN A 159 7.88 -0.42 15.99
N ILE A 160 8.27 0.15 14.85
CA ILE A 160 8.53 1.59 14.70
C ILE A 160 7.25 2.40 14.97
N CYS A 161 6.14 2.06 14.31
CA CYS A 161 4.88 2.75 14.52
C CYS A 161 4.32 2.53 15.93
N GLY A 162 4.63 1.41 16.58
CA GLY A 162 4.28 1.12 17.98
C GLY A 162 4.83 2.16 18.97
N LEU A 163 6.02 2.73 18.71
CA LEU A 163 6.59 3.82 19.50
C LEU A 163 5.74 5.09 19.45
N LEU A 164 4.90 5.22 18.42
CA LEU A 164 3.99 6.35 18.21
C LEU A 164 2.53 6.04 18.56
N GLY A 165 2.29 4.91 19.26
CA GLY A 165 0.94 4.46 19.58
C GLY A 165 0.16 3.89 18.40
N GLY A 166 0.85 3.61 17.29
CA GLY A 166 0.29 2.98 16.09
C GLY A 166 0.49 1.48 16.04
N GLY A 167 0.37 0.88 14.86
CA GLY A 167 0.57 -0.55 14.67
C GLY A 167 0.35 -1.00 13.23
N GLY A 168 0.42 -2.31 13.03
CA GLY A 168 0.28 -2.93 11.71
C GLY A 168 1.05 -4.24 11.61
N HIS A 169 1.63 -4.46 10.45
CA HIS A 169 2.48 -5.62 10.14
C HIS A 169 3.93 -5.20 9.96
N ALA A 170 4.86 -6.14 10.04
CA ALA A 170 6.30 -5.88 9.88
C ALA A 170 6.66 -5.08 8.61
N ALA A 171 5.99 -5.35 7.49
CA ALA A 171 6.25 -4.64 6.22
C ALA A 171 5.41 -3.37 6.03
N ALA A 172 4.33 -3.17 6.81
CA ALA A 172 3.36 -2.10 6.59
C ALA A 172 2.64 -1.74 7.90
N ALA A 173 2.82 -0.54 8.39
CA ALA A 173 2.18 -0.05 9.60
C ALA A 173 1.82 1.43 9.48
N GLY A 174 1.09 1.95 10.44
CA GLY A 174 0.71 3.35 10.50
C GLY A 174 0.53 3.86 11.91
N ALA A 175 0.60 5.17 12.05
CA ALA A 175 0.32 5.90 13.28
C ALA A 175 -0.35 7.23 12.93
N SER A 176 -1.05 7.82 13.89
CA SER A 176 -1.56 9.18 13.80
C SER A 176 -1.06 9.97 15.01
N VAL A 177 -0.45 11.11 14.76
CA VAL A 177 0.13 11.94 15.81
C VAL A 177 -0.32 13.39 15.68
N PRO A 178 -0.39 14.14 16.76
CA PRO A 178 -0.76 15.56 16.73
C PRO A 178 0.36 16.41 16.11
N GLY A 179 0.01 17.65 15.72
CA GLY A 179 0.94 18.64 15.16
C GLY A 179 1.04 18.64 13.64
N GLY A 180 0.03 18.05 12.97
CA GLY A 180 -0.04 18.04 11.51
C GLY A 180 1.12 17.28 10.86
N VAL A 181 1.48 17.67 9.65
CA VAL A 181 2.56 16.99 8.91
C VAL A 181 3.94 17.21 9.53
N GLU A 182 4.20 18.39 10.10
CA GLU A 182 5.50 18.69 10.72
C GLU A 182 5.71 17.90 12.01
N GLY A 183 4.67 17.83 12.89
CA GLY A 183 4.70 17.01 14.09
C GLY A 183 4.89 15.54 13.75
N ALA A 184 4.17 15.03 12.75
CA ALA A 184 4.29 13.66 12.30
C ALA A 184 5.68 13.35 11.73
N LYS A 185 6.26 14.29 10.96
CA LYS A 185 7.63 14.15 10.43
C LYS A 185 8.66 14.09 11.56
N ALA A 186 8.59 15.00 12.50
CA ALA A 186 9.50 14.99 13.66
C ALA A 186 9.38 13.68 14.46
N ALA A 187 8.16 13.25 14.74
CA ALA A 187 7.88 12.04 15.50
C ALA A 187 8.41 10.77 14.81
N ILE A 188 8.15 10.59 13.51
CA ILE A 188 8.61 9.39 12.80
C ILE A 188 10.14 9.37 12.64
N LEU A 189 10.77 10.50 12.38
CA LEU A 189 12.24 10.56 12.33
C LEU A 189 12.86 10.21 13.68
N GLN A 190 12.26 10.63 14.79
CA GLN A 190 12.72 10.23 16.13
C GLN A 190 12.49 8.73 16.36
N ALA A 191 11.32 8.20 16.04
CA ALA A 191 11.04 6.77 16.19
C ALA A 191 11.99 5.88 15.36
N LEU A 192 12.39 6.34 14.17
CA LEU A 192 13.39 5.65 13.35
C LEU A 192 14.76 5.62 14.05
N ARG A 193 15.22 6.74 14.64
CA ARG A 193 16.46 6.77 15.43
C ARG A 193 16.40 5.83 16.63
N ASP A 194 15.30 5.86 17.37
CA ASP A 194 15.09 5.01 18.55
C ASP A 194 15.05 3.52 18.20
N SER A 195 14.70 3.21 16.95
CA SER A 195 14.74 1.85 16.39
C SER A 195 16.10 1.48 15.77
N GLY A 196 17.13 2.32 15.94
CA GLY A 196 18.49 2.05 15.50
C GLY A 196 18.80 2.44 14.05
N VAL A 197 17.90 3.16 13.37
CA VAL A 197 18.16 3.70 12.03
C VAL A 197 19.07 4.93 12.17
N LYS A 198 20.22 4.92 11.54
CA LYS A 198 21.15 6.07 11.50
C LYS A 198 20.67 7.05 10.43
N LEU A 199 19.97 8.11 10.85
CA LEU A 199 19.48 9.16 9.96
C LEU A 199 20.54 10.23 9.73
#